data_0d02f7e4524ff514eff18e1e6c88f78d
#
_entry.id   0d02f7e4524ff514eff18e1e6c88f78d
#
_cell.length_a   1.000
_cell.length_b   1.000
_cell.length_c   1.000
_cell.angle_alpha   90.00
_cell.angle_beta   90.00
_cell.angle_gamma   90.00
#
_symmetry.space_group_name_H-M   'P 1'
#
loop_
_entity.id
_entity.type
_entity.pdbx_description
1 polymer ?
#
loop_
_entity_poly.entity_id
_entity_poly.type
_entity_poly.pdbx_seq_one_letter_code
_entity_poly.pdbx_strand_id
1 'polypeptide(L)'
;MTGSGRWRSNGVRIIRAGELSSNTPQTPGMQRRAAVTTEQTGASKLWAGTVTIEPKAKTGAHHHGDLESVIYVVNGVARLRWGDRLEFVAEAEAGDFIYVPPFVPHQEINASEDLQLHCVLTRSGQQGLVVNLDIEPVETPELIRWIDDLHQ
;
A
#
# COMPACT_ATOMS: atom_id res chain seq x y z
N MET A 1 18.02 -21.86 28.26
CA MET A 1 18.12 -21.95 26.80
C MET A 1 19.29 -21.13 26.30
N THR A 2 20.11 -21.70 25.45
CA THR A 2 21.20 -20.97 24.81
C THR A 2 20.64 -19.99 23.76
N GLY A 3 21.42 -18.99 23.39
CA GLY A 3 21.04 -18.05 22.32
C GLY A 3 20.72 -18.76 21.00
N SER A 4 21.46 -19.82 20.64
CA SER A 4 21.23 -20.57 19.41
C SER A 4 19.88 -21.31 19.42
N GLY A 5 19.46 -21.87 20.57
CA GLY A 5 18.15 -22.51 20.67
C GLY A 5 17.00 -21.53 20.54
N ARG A 6 17.14 -20.35 21.14
CA ARG A 6 16.14 -19.29 21.04
C ARG A 6 15.96 -18.81 19.59
N TRP A 7 17.06 -18.63 18.87
CA TRP A 7 16.99 -18.16 17.49
C TRP A 7 16.53 -19.23 16.50
N ARG A 8 16.55 -20.49 16.88
CA ARG A 8 15.95 -21.56 16.06
C ARG A 8 14.43 -21.46 16.04
N SER A 9 13.82 -21.18 17.19
CA SER A 9 12.37 -21.11 17.33
C SER A 9 11.80 -19.70 17.14
N ASN A 10 12.63 -18.67 17.34
CA ASN A 10 12.19 -17.26 17.22
C ASN A 10 13.13 -16.47 16.30
N GLY A 11 13.45 -17.04 15.17
CA GLY A 11 14.36 -16.45 14.19
C GLY A 11 13.65 -15.94 12.96
N VAL A 12 14.36 -15.99 11.87
CA VAL A 12 13.86 -15.56 10.56
C VAL A 12 12.71 -16.46 10.11
N ARG A 13 11.70 -15.85 9.54
CA ARG A 13 10.56 -16.54 8.94
C ARG A 13 10.46 -16.19 7.46
N ILE A 14 10.18 -17.19 6.65
CA ILE A 14 9.99 -17.02 5.23
C ILE A 14 8.55 -17.40 4.93
N ILE A 15 7.80 -16.48 4.35
CA ILE A 15 6.43 -16.72 3.91
C ILE A 15 6.48 -16.94 2.41
N ARG A 16 6.16 -18.17 1.99
CA ARG A 16 6.20 -18.55 0.58
C ARG A 16 5.03 -17.92 -0.18
N ALA A 17 5.19 -17.74 -1.47
CA ALA A 17 4.17 -17.14 -2.32
C ALA A 17 2.82 -17.87 -2.23
N GLY A 18 2.83 -19.18 -2.05
CA GLY A 18 1.59 -19.96 -1.90
C GLY A 18 0.95 -19.88 -0.50
N GLU A 19 1.59 -19.23 0.45
CA GLU A 19 1.14 -19.13 1.84
C GLU A 19 0.54 -17.77 2.18
N LEU A 20 0.45 -16.85 1.21
CA LEU A 20 -0.15 -15.54 1.44
C LEU A 20 -1.63 -15.71 1.77
N SER A 21 -2.10 -14.92 2.72
CA SER A 21 -3.47 -15.03 3.21
C SER A 21 -4.38 -14.01 2.56
N SER A 22 -5.50 -14.47 2.02
CA SER A 22 -6.58 -13.57 1.55
C SER A 22 -7.52 -13.14 2.69
N ASN A 23 -7.29 -13.64 3.91
CA ASN A 23 -8.05 -13.21 5.09
C ASN A 23 -7.57 -11.83 5.56
N THR A 24 -7.88 -10.83 4.77
CA THR A 24 -7.51 -9.43 4.96
C THR A 24 -8.59 -8.55 4.31
N PRO A 25 -8.84 -7.34 4.80
CA PRO A 25 -9.85 -6.47 4.21
C PRO A 25 -9.65 -6.28 2.72
N GLN A 26 -10.73 -6.38 1.97
CA GLN A 26 -10.75 -6.26 0.52
C GLN A 26 -11.53 -5.02 0.08
N THR A 27 -11.19 -4.53 -1.10
CA THR A 27 -11.89 -3.43 -1.78
C THR A 27 -12.36 -3.96 -3.12
N PRO A 28 -13.57 -3.62 -3.59
CA PRO A 28 -14.02 -4.06 -4.91
C PRO A 28 -13.00 -3.68 -6.01
N GLY A 29 -12.67 -4.64 -6.86
CA GLY A 29 -11.68 -4.48 -7.91
C GLY A 29 -10.24 -4.62 -7.45
N MET A 30 -10.02 -4.92 -6.18
CA MET A 30 -8.69 -5.11 -5.60
C MET A 30 -8.62 -6.43 -4.85
N GLN A 31 -7.49 -7.11 -4.96
CA GLN A 31 -7.22 -8.33 -4.22
C GLN A 31 -5.96 -8.15 -3.39
N ARG A 32 -6.11 -8.14 -2.07
CA ARG A 32 -4.99 -8.08 -1.13
C ARG A 32 -4.68 -9.44 -0.58
N ARG A 33 -3.39 -9.73 -0.43
CA ARG A 33 -2.90 -10.94 0.22
C ARG A 33 -1.86 -10.56 1.24
N ALA A 34 -2.08 -10.99 2.48
CA ALA A 34 -1.18 -10.68 3.58
C ALA A 34 -0.04 -11.69 3.66
N ALA A 35 1.17 -11.21 3.87
CA ALA A 35 2.36 -12.02 4.08
C ALA A 35 2.89 -11.87 5.51
N VAL A 36 3.00 -10.64 5.99
CA VAL A 36 3.55 -10.33 7.32
C VAL A 36 2.45 -9.66 8.16
N THR A 37 1.97 -10.40 9.14
CA THR A 37 0.97 -9.95 10.11
C THR A 37 1.32 -10.52 11.47
N THR A 38 0.65 -10.05 12.51
CA THR A 38 0.81 -10.63 13.85
C THR A 38 0.49 -12.13 13.83
N GLU A 39 -0.56 -12.52 13.13
CA GLU A 39 -0.99 -13.93 13.07
C GLU A 39 0.02 -14.81 12.34
N GLN A 40 0.55 -14.34 11.23
CA GLN A 40 1.44 -15.15 10.38
C GLN A 40 2.87 -15.19 10.87
N THR A 41 3.37 -14.09 11.45
CA THR A 41 4.79 -13.96 11.77
C THR A 41 5.06 -13.49 13.19
N GLY A 42 4.06 -13.07 13.93
CA GLY A 42 4.25 -12.41 15.23
C GLY A 42 4.69 -10.96 15.11
N ALA A 43 4.62 -10.38 13.92
CA ALA A 43 5.00 -8.98 13.72
C ALA A 43 4.11 -8.05 14.54
N SER A 44 4.72 -7.05 15.16
CA SER A 44 4.00 -6.06 15.96
C SER A 44 4.06 -4.65 15.37
N LYS A 45 5.03 -4.40 14.50
CA LYS A 45 5.31 -3.06 13.97
C LYS A 45 5.09 -2.92 12.48
N LEU A 46 4.96 -4.04 11.77
CA LEU A 46 4.86 -4.04 10.31
C LEU A 46 3.73 -4.93 9.85
N TRP A 47 3.05 -4.48 8.84
CA TRP A 47 2.20 -5.29 7.98
C TRP A 47 2.80 -5.27 6.57
N ALA A 48 2.83 -6.39 5.88
CA ALA A 48 3.27 -6.44 4.49
C ALA A 48 2.46 -7.46 3.71
N GLY A 49 2.24 -7.16 2.44
CA GLY A 49 1.52 -8.04 1.55
C GLY A 49 1.56 -7.55 0.11
N THR A 50 0.72 -8.14 -0.71
CA THR A 50 0.57 -7.75 -2.11
C THR A 50 -0.84 -7.22 -2.36
N VAL A 51 -0.98 -6.42 -3.40
CA VAL A 51 -2.27 -5.99 -3.90
C VAL A 51 -2.27 -6.08 -5.42
N THR A 52 -3.34 -6.65 -5.96
CA THR A 52 -3.63 -6.65 -7.39
C THR A 52 -4.86 -5.79 -7.61
N ILE A 53 -4.75 -4.83 -8.51
CA ILE A 53 -5.83 -3.88 -8.80
C ILE A 53 -6.26 -4.07 -10.25
N GLU A 54 -7.53 -4.35 -10.45
CA GLU A 54 -8.09 -4.52 -11.79
C GLU A 54 -8.04 -3.24 -12.61
N PRO A 55 -8.04 -3.33 -13.95
CA PRO A 55 -8.07 -2.13 -14.79
C PRO A 55 -9.21 -1.18 -14.39
N LYS A 56 -8.89 0.11 -14.36
CA LYS A 56 -9.83 1.20 -14.00
C LYS A 56 -10.33 1.19 -12.55
N ALA A 57 -9.99 0.19 -11.76
CA ALA A 57 -10.42 0.14 -10.37
C ALA A 57 -9.70 1.22 -9.55
N LYS A 58 -10.39 1.72 -8.54
CA LYS A 58 -9.88 2.74 -7.64
C LYS A 58 -10.49 2.58 -6.25
N THR A 59 -9.75 3.05 -5.24
CA THR A 59 -10.30 3.17 -3.89
C THR A 59 -11.17 4.43 -3.78
N GLY A 60 -11.95 4.51 -2.70
CA GLY A 60 -12.44 5.80 -2.23
C GLY A 60 -11.30 6.61 -1.61
N ALA A 61 -11.60 7.84 -1.26
CA ALA A 61 -10.67 8.68 -0.50
C ALA A 61 -10.59 8.19 0.94
N HIS A 62 -9.36 8.07 1.46
CA HIS A 62 -9.15 7.56 2.83
C HIS A 62 -7.76 7.97 3.33
N HIS A 63 -7.54 7.76 4.62
CA HIS A 63 -6.19 7.77 5.20
C HIS A 63 -6.06 6.62 6.20
N HIS A 64 -4.87 6.41 6.69
CA HIS A 64 -4.56 5.33 7.63
C HIS A 64 -4.10 5.84 9.00
N GLY A 65 -4.62 7.00 9.42
CA GLY A 65 -4.23 7.60 10.69
C GLY A 65 -2.73 7.94 10.70
N ASP A 66 -2.08 7.63 11.80
CA ASP A 66 -0.65 7.90 11.97
C ASP A 66 0.26 6.85 11.34
N LEU A 67 -0.29 5.89 10.62
CA LEU A 67 0.50 4.85 9.94
C LEU A 67 1.14 5.40 8.67
N GLU A 68 2.31 4.89 8.39
CA GLU A 68 3.02 5.15 7.14
C GLU A 68 2.88 3.96 6.21
N SER A 69 2.87 4.20 4.92
CA SER A 69 2.81 3.14 3.91
C SER A 69 3.88 3.33 2.85
N VAL A 70 4.42 2.22 2.39
CA VAL A 70 5.27 2.17 1.20
C VAL A 70 4.63 1.20 0.23
N ILE A 71 4.48 1.64 -1.01
CA ILE A 71 3.95 0.82 -2.10
C ILE A 71 5.05 0.71 -3.15
N TYR A 72 5.40 -0.53 -3.49
CA TYR A 72 6.34 -0.81 -4.58
C TYR A 72 5.55 -1.33 -5.77
N VAL A 73 5.67 -0.66 -6.92
CA VAL A 73 4.98 -1.08 -8.14
C VAL A 73 5.79 -2.19 -8.80
N VAL A 74 5.20 -3.38 -8.87
CA VAL A 74 5.82 -4.53 -9.51
C VAL A 74 5.54 -4.52 -11.01
N ASN A 75 4.29 -4.22 -11.38
CA ASN A 75 3.85 -4.24 -12.78
C ASN A 75 2.62 -3.36 -12.95
N GLY A 76 2.56 -2.63 -14.04
CA GLY A 76 1.46 -1.71 -14.33
C GLY A 76 1.80 -0.27 -13.98
N VAL A 77 0.78 0.58 -13.97
CA VAL A 77 0.91 2.01 -13.65
C VAL A 77 -0.07 2.38 -12.54
N ALA A 78 0.46 2.84 -11.43
CA ALA A 78 -0.32 3.33 -10.30
C ALA A 78 -0.51 4.84 -10.41
N ARG A 79 -1.72 5.30 -10.16
CA ARG A 79 -2.01 6.73 -10.04
C ARG A 79 -2.49 7.01 -8.62
N LEU A 80 -1.87 7.97 -7.97
CA LEU A 80 -2.25 8.43 -6.65
C LEU A 80 -2.78 9.85 -6.75
N ARG A 81 -3.95 10.08 -6.16
CA ARG A 81 -4.43 11.45 -5.89
C ARG A 81 -4.38 11.66 -4.39
N TRP A 82 -4.05 12.86 -3.97
CA TRP A 82 -4.01 13.19 -2.54
C TRP A 82 -4.34 14.67 -2.29
N GLY A 83 -4.55 14.97 -1.02
CA GLY A 83 -4.92 16.29 -0.55
C GLY A 83 -6.35 16.35 -0.05
N ASP A 84 -6.73 17.45 0.58
CA ASP A 84 -8.06 17.61 1.19
C ASP A 84 -9.19 17.54 0.17
N ARG A 85 -8.91 17.82 -1.10
CA ARG A 85 -9.84 17.71 -2.21
C ARG A 85 -9.28 16.83 -3.33
N LEU A 86 -8.36 15.95 -3.00
CA LEU A 86 -7.64 15.12 -3.98
C LEU A 86 -7.08 15.96 -5.13
N GLU A 87 -6.58 17.13 -4.79
CA GLU A 87 -6.18 18.18 -5.75
C GLU A 87 -4.82 17.90 -6.41
N PHE A 88 -4.07 16.95 -5.90
CA PHE A 88 -2.76 16.58 -6.45
C PHE A 88 -2.81 15.17 -7.03
N VAL A 89 -2.03 14.92 -8.06
CA VAL A 89 -1.95 13.60 -8.70
C VAL A 89 -0.52 13.32 -9.15
N ALA A 90 -0.10 12.07 -9.02
CA ALA A 90 1.16 11.57 -9.56
C ALA A 90 0.99 10.14 -10.02
N GLU A 91 1.87 9.69 -10.91
CA GLU A 91 1.89 8.32 -11.39
C GLU A 91 3.23 7.67 -11.07
N ALA A 92 3.18 6.36 -10.84
CA ALA A 92 4.35 5.52 -10.59
C ALA A 92 4.28 4.30 -11.51
N GLU A 93 5.44 3.92 -12.02
CA GLU A 93 5.61 2.78 -12.93
C GLU A 93 6.35 1.63 -12.24
N ALA A 94 6.44 0.50 -12.91
CA ALA A 94 7.17 -0.66 -12.38
C ALA A 94 8.58 -0.28 -11.95
N GLY A 95 8.93 -0.64 -10.73
CA GLY A 95 10.21 -0.30 -10.10
C GLY A 95 10.17 0.94 -9.21
N ASP A 96 9.10 1.72 -9.27
CA ASP A 96 8.97 2.93 -8.45
C ASP A 96 8.42 2.61 -7.07
N PHE A 97 8.82 3.41 -6.10
CA PHE A 97 8.30 3.38 -4.74
C PHE A 97 7.39 4.58 -4.51
N ILE A 98 6.28 4.34 -3.83
CA ILE A 98 5.36 5.38 -3.40
C ILE A 98 5.37 5.41 -1.87
N TYR A 99 5.62 6.57 -1.29
CA TYR A 99 5.52 6.77 0.14
C TYR A 99 4.26 7.57 0.46
N VAL A 100 3.44 7.03 1.36
CA VAL A 100 2.24 7.72 1.84
C VAL A 100 2.45 8.11 3.30
N PRO A 101 2.58 9.42 3.58
CA PRO A 101 2.76 9.92 4.95
C PRO A 101 1.54 9.67 5.83
N PRO A 102 1.68 9.82 7.15
CA PRO A 102 0.52 9.77 8.06
C PRO A 102 -0.53 10.82 7.71
N PHE A 103 -1.79 10.47 7.93
CA PHE A 103 -2.97 11.34 7.83
C PHE A 103 -3.28 11.91 6.44
N VAL A 104 -2.50 11.61 5.43
CA VAL A 104 -2.71 12.17 4.09
C VAL A 104 -3.96 11.55 3.46
N PRO A 105 -4.98 12.36 3.15
CA PRO A 105 -6.11 11.89 2.36
C PRO A 105 -5.61 11.48 0.97
N HIS A 106 -5.90 10.27 0.55
CA HIS A 106 -5.42 9.78 -0.74
C HIS A 106 -6.38 8.79 -1.37
N GLN A 107 -6.17 8.56 -2.65
CA GLN A 107 -6.92 7.61 -3.46
C GLN A 107 -5.94 6.87 -4.36
N GLU A 108 -6.05 5.56 -4.41
CA GLU A 108 -5.24 4.69 -5.27
C GLU A 108 -6.04 4.27 -6.49
N ILE A 109 -5.44 4.41 -7.68
CA ILE A 109 -6.11 4.19 -8.97
C ILE A 109 -5.20 3.35 -9.85
N ASN A 110 -5.77 2.34 -10.52
CA ASN A 110 -5.11 1.73 -11.66
C ASN A 110 -5.37 2.59 -12.89
N ALA A 111 -4.32 3.25 -13.37
CA ALA A 111 -4.42 4.17 -14.49
C ALA A 111 -4.66 3.48 -15.84
N SER A 112 -4.41 2.17 -15.93
CA SER A 112 -4.56 1.42 -17.17
C SER A 112 -6.01 1.02 -17.41
N GLU A 113 -6.41 1.00 -18.67
CA GLU A 113 -7.73 0.54 -19.08
C GLU A 113 -7.79 -0.97 -19.26
N ASP A 114 -6.65 -1.63 -19.45
CA ASP A 114 -6.60 -3.05 -19.86
C ASP A 114 -5.58 -3.90 -19.09
N LEU A 115 -4.69 -3.32 -18.31
CA LEU A 115 -3.67 -4.04 -17.57
C LEU A 115 -3.93 -4.01 -16.07
N GLN A 116 -3.73 -5.14 -15.41
CA GLN A 116 -3.72 -5.20 -13.96
C GLN A 116 -2.51 -4.46 -13.39
N LEU A 117 -2.69 -3.91 -12.21
CA LEU A 117 -1.62 -3.29 -11.43
C LEU A 117 -1.27 -4.21 -10.27
N HIS A 118 0.01 -4.57 -10.18
CA HIS A 118 0.53 -5.39 -9.10
C HIS A 118 1.50 -4.59 -8.24
N CYS A 119 1.25 -4.58 -6.94
CA CYS A 119 2.09 -3.84 -5.99
C CYS A 119 2.41 -4.70 -4.78
N VAL A 120 3.53 -4.37 -4.14
CA VAL A 120 3.85 -4.80 -2.78
C VAL A 120 3.56 -3.62 -1.86
N LEU A 121 2.84 -3.88 -0.79
CA LEU A 121 2.45 -2.89 0.20
C LEU A 121 3.08 -3.23 1.53
N THR A 122 3.76 -2.26 2.13
CA THR A 122 4.26 -2.36 3.51
C THR A 122 3.73 -1.18 4.29
N ARG A 123 3.25 -1.45 5.49
CA ARG A 123 2.66 -0.42 6.36
C ARG A 123 3.23 -0.55 7.76
N SER A 124 3.47 0.57 8.41
CA SER A 124 3.79 0.57 9.83
C SER A 124 2.55 0.19 10.63
N GLY A 125 2.73 -0.49 11.76
CA GLY A 125 1.62 -0.98 12.57
C GLY A 125 0.89 -2.16 11.92
N GLN A 126 -0.22 -2.55 12.51
CA GLN A 126 -1.03 -3.64 11.98
C GLN A 126 -2.07 -3.11 11.00
N GLN A 127 -2.46 -3.97 10.07
CA GLN A 127 -3.47 -3.58 9.11
C GLN A 127 -4.82 -3.33 9.78
N GLY A 128 -5.69 -2.63 9.10
CA GLY A 128 -7.10 -2.46 9.46
C GLY A 128 -7.48 -1.03 9.81
N LEU A 129 -6.52 -0.14 10.02
CA LEU A 129 -6.84 1.25 10.23
C LEU A 129 -7.07 1.94 8.89
N VAL A 130 -8.33 2.13 8.56
CA VAL A 130 -8.76 2.86 7.38
C VAL A 130 -9.83 3.86 7.82
N VAL A 131 -9.58 5.13 7.58
CA VAL A 131 -10.54 6.21 7.83
C VAL A 131 -11.05 6.68 6.48
N ASN A 132 -12.27 6.29 6.15
CA ASN A 132 -12.90 6.69 4.89
C ASN A 132 -13.35 8.14 5.00
N LEU A 133 -13.13 8.89 3.94
CA LEU A 133 -13.39 10.33 3.88
C LEU A 133 -14.42 10.63 2.81
N ASP A 134 -15.34 11.53 3.12
CA ASP A 134 -16.28 12.07 2.16
C ASP A 134 -15.68 13.35 1.58
N ILE A 135 -14.96 13.17 0.48
CA ILE A 135 -14.25 14.26 -0.19
C ILE A 135 -14.93 14.50 -1.54
N GLU A 136 -15.20 15.77 -1.84
CA GLU A 136 -15.58 16.17 -3.19
C GLU A 136 -14.31 16.55 -3.95
N PRO A 137 -13.85 15.67 -4.86
CA PRO A 137 -12.58 15.90 -5.54
C PRO A 137 -12.66 17.06 -6.52
N VAL A 138 -11.54 17.77 -6.71
CA VAL A 138 -11.45 18.72 -7.81
C VAL A 138 -11.53 17.97 -9.14
N GLU A 139 -12.09 18.62 -10.17
CA GLU A 139 -12.20 18.01 -11.49
C GLU A 139 -10.86 17.74 -12.14
N THR A 140 -9.93 18.70 -12.02
CA THR A 140 -8.63 18.64 -12.68
C THR A 140 -7.55 18.76 -11.63
N PRO A 141 -6.99 17.62 -11.15
CA PRO A 141 -5.90 17.68 -10.19
C PRO A 141 -4.62 18.19 -10.84
N GLU A 142 -3.79 18.83 -10.02
CA GLU A 142 -2.48 19.28 -10.41
C GLU A 142 -1.52 18.10 -10.49
N LEU A 143 -0.90 17.90 -11.65
CA LEU A 143 0.11 16.86 -11.82
C LEU A 143 1.40 17.27 -11.11
N ILE A 144 1.76 16.50 -10.11
CA ILE A 144 3.02 16.65 -9.41
C ILE A 144 4.01 15.66 -10.03
N ARG A 145 5.04 16.19 -10.65
CA ARG A 145 6.19 15.37 -11.00
C ARG A 145 7.04 15.29 -9.76
N TRP A 146 7.29 14.09 -9.32
CA TRP A 146 8.07 13.93 -8.10
C TRP A 146 9.38 14.68 -8.22
N ILE A 147 9.56 15.60 -7.33
CA ILE A 147 10.81 16.30 -7.15
C ILE A 147 10.99 16.44 -5.65
N ASP A 148 11.97 15.77 -5.15
CA ASP A 148 12.38 15.91 -3.77
C ASP A 148 13.31 17.11 -3.70
N ASP A 149 12.87 18.18 -3.04
CA ASP A 149 13.66 19.39 -2.89
C ASP A 149 15.02 19.15 -2.24
N LEU A 150 15.12 18.07 -1.48
CA LEU A 150 16.37 17.66 -0.86
C LEU A 150 17.38 17.09 -1.87
N HIS A 151 16.90 16.67 -3.03
CA HIS A 151 17.71 16.02 -4.05
C HIS A 151 17.89 16.85 -5.33
N GLN A 152 17.49 18.09 -5.29
CA GLN A 152 17.70 19.01 -6.40
C GLN A 152 19.12 19.53 -6.46
#